data_9bc838cf7af56fd757a6355cfafea52e
#
_entry.id   9bc838cf7af56fd757a6355cfafea52e
#
_cell.length_a   1.000
_cell.length_b   1.000
_cell.length_c   1.000
_cell.angle_alpha   90.00
_cell.angle_beta   90.00
_cell.angle_gamma   90.00
#
_symmetry.space_group_name_H-M   'P 1'
#
loop_
_entity.id
_entity.type
_entity.pdbx_description
1 polymer ?
#
loop_
_entity_poly.entity_id
_entity_poly.type
_entity_poly.pdbx_seq_one_letter_code
_entity_poly.pdbx_strand_id
1 'polypeptide(L)'
;MSDTHIHIEHVHKVFKTAERDVVALQDIQLDIPRGQFVCLLGPSGCGKSTLLNAIAGFAPPTSGRIIADGKTVQAPGPERGMVFQEYALFPWMTVEENVAFGLEIKGMAKADIRATVGRLLHMLSLQDFRHRYPKDLSGGMRQRVAIARVLALDSPIMLMDEPFGALDALTRRNLQDELLRIWAELKKTIIFVTHSIEEAIYLADRIVVMTYRPGTVKRDSIVALPRPRDPADPEFNALKRELGMLVMEEQQRHHNDELRMAAVD
;
A
#
# COMPACT_ATOMS: atom_id res chain seq x y z
N MET A 1 -3.96 17.86 -20.45
CA MET A 1 -3.85 16.40 -20.37
C MET A 1 -3.78 16.08 -18.90
N SER A 2 -4.65 15.23 -18.35
CA SER A 2 -4.59 14.83 -16.95
C SER A 2 -3.25 14.12 -16.73
N ASP A 3 -2.48 14.52 -15.72
CA ASP A 3 -1.22 13.88 -15.33
C ASP A 3 -1.51 12.55 -14.58
N THR A 4 -2.32 11.69 -15.21
CA THR A 4 -2.70 10.39 -14.67
C THR A 4 -1.50 9.46 -14.69
N HIS A 5 -1.09 9.02 -13.51
CA HIS A 5 0.07 8.13 -13.34
C HIS A 5 -0.33 6.65 -13.40
N ILE A 6 -1.52 6.33 -12.84
CA ILE A 6 -2.08 4.98 -12.90
C ILE A 6 -3.53 5.11 -13.37
N HIS A 7 -3.86 4.38 -14.41
CA HIS A 7 -5.19 4.31 -15.00
C HIS A 7 -5.69 2.87 -14.93
N ILE A 8 -6.81 2.66 -14.25
CA ILE A 8 -7.47 1.38 -14.04
C ILE A 8 -8.78 1.40 -14.81
N GLU A 9 -8.89 0.58 -15.83
CA GLU A 9 -10.02 0.56 -16.75
C GLU A 9 -10.78 -0.76 -16.64
N HIS A 10 -12.02 -0.70 -16.14
CA HIS A 10 -12.97 -1.82 -16.08
C HIS A 10 -12.35 -3.13 -15.58
N VAL A 11 -11.54 -3.05 -14.53
CA VAL A 11 -10.80 -4.20 -14.01
C VAL A 11 -11.72 -5.15 -13.27
N HIS A 12 -11.72 -6.41 -13.72
CA HIS A 12 -12.35 -7.55 -13.07
C HIS A 12 -11.28 -8.56 -12.66
N LYS A 13 -11.46 -9.20 -11.51
CA LYS A 13 -10.62 -10.31 -11.07
C LYS A 13 -11.46 -11.43 -10.52
N VAL A 14 -11.36 -12.59 -11.16
CA VAL A 14 -12.02 -13.83 -10.75
C VAL A 14 -10.95 -14.87 -10.42
N PHE A 15 -11.04 -15.45 -9.23
CA PHE A 15 -10.23 -16.61 -8.86
C PHE A 15 -11.05 -17.87 -9.06
N LYS A 16 -10.53 -18.78 -9.86
CA LYS A 16 -11.11 -20.11 -10.06
C LYS A 16 -10.64 -21.03 -8.94
N THR A 17 -11.57 -21.56 -8.17
CA THR A 17 -11.29 -22.60 -7.17
C THR A 17 -11.93 -23.92 -7.59
N ALA A 18 -11.58 -25.03 -6.93
CA ALA A 18 -12.17 -26.33 -7.23
C ALA A 18 -13.69 -26.40 -6.95
N GLU A 19 -14.17 -25.56 -6.03
CA GLU A 19 -15.57 -25.55 -5.60
C GLU A 19 -16.43 -24.52 -6.34
N ARG A 20 -15.87 -23.31 -6.58
CA ARG A 20 -16.61 -22.21 -7.21
C ARG A 20 -15.66 -21.12 -7.73
N ASP A 21 -16.14 -20.31 -8.66
CA ASP A 21 -15.49 -19.08 -9.05
C ASP A 21 -15.75 -17.97 -8.00
N VAL A 22 -14.68 -17.28 -7.57
CA VAL A 22 -14.77 -16.17 -6.61
C VAL A 22 -14.49 -14.87 -7.33
N VAL A 23 -15.49 -14.02 -7.48
CA VAL A 23 -15.32 -12.66 -8.02
C VAL A 23 -14.73 -11.79 -6.93
N ALA A 24 -13.44 -11.51 -7.02
CA ALA A 24 -12.72 -10.68 -6.06
C ALA A 24 -12.86 -9.19 -6.35
N LEU A 25 -12.80 -8.80 -7.63
CA LEU A 25 -12.96 -7.42 -8.10
C LEU A 25 -13.97 -7.39 -9.25
N GLN A 26 -14.83 -6.38 -9.25
CA GLN A 26 -15.80 -6.15 -10.30
C GLN A 26 -15.83 -4.68 -10.71
N ASP A 27 -15.56 -4.44 -12.00
CA ASP A 27 -15.64 -3.13 -12.64
C ASP A 27 -14.93 -2.00 -11.88
N ILE A 28 -13.67 -2.22 -11.51
CA ILE A 28 -12.87 -1.18 -10.87
C ILE A 28 -12.41 -0.18 -11.94
N GLN A 29 -12.72 1.09 -11.71
CA GLN A 29 -12.30 2.21 -12.53
C GLN A 29 -11.73 3.30 -11.63
N LEU A 30 -10.45 3.65 -11.81
CA LEU A 30 -9.76 4.66 -11.01
C LEU A 30 -8.66 5.33 -11.85
N ASP A 31 -8.59 6.65 -11.76
CA ASP A 31 -7.49 7.47 -12.26
C ASP A 31 -6.71 8.05 -11.09
N ILE A 32 -5.43 7.73 -11.00
CA ILE A 32 -4.57 8.19 -9.91
C ILE A 32 -3.52 9.13 -10.49
N PRO A 33 -3.57 10.42 -10.13
CA PRO A 33 -2.59 11.41 -10.54
C PRO A 33 -1.18 11.13 -9.99
N ARG A 34 -0.18 11.63 -10.69
CA ARG A 34 1.21 11.57 -10.26
C ARG A 34 1.41 12.28 -8.91
N GLY A 35 2.16 11.66 -8.02
CA GLY A 35 2.49 12.20 -6.70
C GLY A 35 1.36 12.16 -5.67
N GLN A 36 0.19 11.63 -6.00
CA GLN A 36 -0.93 11.52 -5.06
C GLN A 36 -0.73 10.38 -4.07
N PHE A 37 -1.11 10.61 -2.81
CA PHE A 37 -1.21 9.58 -1.79
C PHE A 37 -2.65 9.07 -1.71
N VAL A 38 -2.90 7.85 -2.20
CA VAL A 38 -4.23 7.22 -2.23
C VAL A 38 -4.30 6.09 -1.22
N CYS A 39 -5.32 6.09 -0.35
CA CYS A 39 -5.63 4.95 0.51
C CYS A 39 -6.80 4.13 -0.06
N LEU A 40 -6.61 2.82 -0.15
CA LEU A 40 -7.68 1.84 -0.35
C LEU A 40 -8.16 1.38 1.02
N LEU A 41 -9.41 1.69 1.37
CA LEU A 41 -10.02 1.42 2.67
C LEU A 41 -11.19 0.43 2.53
N GLY A 42 -11.35 -0.47 3.49
CA GLY A 42 -12.47 -1.39 3.54
C GLY A 42 -12.20 -2.60 4.44
N PRO A 43 -13.21 -3.44 4.71
CA PRO A 43 -13.07 -4.62 5.55
C PRO A 43 -12.10 -5.64 4.97
N SER A 44 -11.67 -6.61 5.79
CA SER A 44 -10.86 -7.73 5.32
C SER A 44 -11.61 -8.52 4.23
N GLY A 45 -10.89 -9.00 3.22
CA GLY A 45 -11.48 -9.77 2.13
C GLY A 45 -12.26 -8.98 1.07
N CYS A 46 -12.30 -7.63 1.11
CA CYS A 46 -12.99 -6.80 0.12
C CYS A 46 -12.20 -6.59 -1.19
N GLY A 47 -11.02 -7.17 -1.34
CA GLY A 47 -10.24 -7.11 -2.59
C GLY A 47 -9.14 -6.04 -2.65
N LYS A 48 -8.84 -5.29 -1.57
CA LYS A 48 -7.79 -4.24 -1.54
C LYS A 48 -6.42 -4.77 -1.98
N SER A 49 -5.93 -5.82 -1.31
CA SER A 49 -4.67 -6.47 -1.65
C SER A 49 -4.70 -7.12 -3.04
N THR A 50 -5.88 -7.60 -3.49
CA THR A 50 -6.05 -8.11 -4.85
C THR A 50 -5.86 -7.00 -5.88
N LEU A 51 -6.46 -5.82 -5.66
CA LEU A 51 -6.28 -4.67 -6.53
C LEU A 51 -4.83 -4.18 -6.49
N LEU A 52 -4.22 -4.09 -5.31
CA LEU A 52 -2.82 -3.71 -5.15
C LEU A 52 -1.89 -4.67 -5.90
N ASN A 53 -2.11 -5.97 -5.79
CA ASN A 53 -1.35 -7.00 -6.51
C ASN A 53 -1.56 -6.95 -8.02
N ALA A 54 -2.76 -6.57 -8.48
CA ALA A 54 -3.02 -6.35 -9.91
C ALA A 54 -2.23 -5.14 -10.43
N ILE A 55 -2.18 -4.05 -9.68
CA ILE A 55 -1.37 -2.85 -10.01
C ILE A 55 0.13 -3.19 -9.98
N ALA A 56 0.58 -4.01 -9.02
CA ALA A 56 1.97 -4.46 -8.94
C ALA A 56 2.37 -5.37 -10.13
N GLY A 57 1.39 -6.02 -10.76
CA GLY A 57 1.60 -7.00 -11.83
C GLY A 57 1.81 -8.44 -11.34
N PHE A 58 1.61 -8.72 -10.04
CA PHE A 58 1.68 -10.08 -9.48
C PHE A 58 0.44 -10.92 -9.80
N ALA A 59 -0.72 -10.28 -9.94
CA ALA A 59 -1.99 -10.93 -10.19
C ALA A 59 -2.78 -10.19 -11.29
N PRO A 60 -2.43 -10.36 -12.57
CA PRO A 60 -3.07 -9.63 -13.66
C PRO A 60 -4.60 -9.78 -13.63
N PRO A 61 -5.37 -8.77 -14.05
CA PRO A 61 -6.82 -8.83 -14.07
C PRO A 61 -7.32 -9.94 -15.01
N THR A 62 -8.53 -10.45 -14.75
CA THR A 62 -9.20 -11.43 -15.64
C THR A 62 -9.73 -10.72 -16.88
N SER A 63 -10.22 -9.49 -16.76
CA SER A 63 -10.57 -8.58 -17.84
C SER A 63 -10.37 -7.13 -17.43
N GLY A 64 -10.42 -6.22 -18.39
CA GLY A 64 -10.00 -4.83 -18.19
C GLY A 64 -8.48 -4.69 -18.29
N ARG A 65 -7.97 -3.51 -17.96
CA ARG A 65 -6.52 -3.25 -18.02
C ARG A 65 -6.08 -2.23 -16.97
N ILE A 66 -4.80 -2.30 -16.62
CA ILE A 66 -4.14 -1.32 -15.75
C ILE A 66 -2.97 -0.73 -16.55
N ILE A 67 -2.90 0.58 -16.60
CA ILE A 67 -1.83 1.33 -17.23
C ILE A 67 -1.10 2.09 -16.13
N ALA A 68 0.20 1.92 -16.01
CA ALA A 68 1.05 2.63 -15.05
C ALA A 68 2.21 3.29 -15.81
N ASP A 69 2.42 4.57 -15.58
CA ASP A 69 3.43 5.38 -16.28
C ASP A 69 3.37 5.23 -17.82
N GLY A 70 2.14 5.22 -18.36
CA GLY A 70 1.86 5.09 -19.80
C GLY A 70 2.02 3.69 -20.39
N LYS A 71 2.34 2.67 -19.56
CA LYS A 71 2.54 1.29 -20.01
C LYS A 71 1.51 0.35 -19.38
N THR A 72 0.97 -0.56 -20.18
CA THR A 72 0.08 -1.62 -19.67
C THR A 72 0.85 -2.56 -18.74
N VAL A 73 0.30 -2.77 -17.55
CA VAL A 73 0.86 -3.66 -16.54
C VAL A 73 0.55 -5.11 -16.89
N GLN A 74 1.59 -5.87 -17.21
CA GLN A 74 1.49 -7.31 -17.56
C GLN A 74 2.26 -8.19 -16.57
N ALA A 75 3.29 -7.64 -15.91
CA ALA A 75 4.15 -8.34 -14.98
C ALA A 75 4.72 -7.36 -13.93
N PRO A 76 5.31 -7.82 -12.84
CA PRO A 76 6.05 -6.97 -11.90
C PRO A 76 7.18 -6.21 -12.61
N GLY A 77 7.44 -4.99 -12.13
CA GLY A 77 8.49 -4.15 -12.70
C GLY A 77 9.08 -3.17 -11.68
N PRO A 78 10.31 -2.70 -11.90
CA PRO A 78 11.04 -1.85 -10.97
C PRO A 78 10.41 -0.46 -10.77
N GLU A 79 9.51 -0.05 -11.67
CA GLU A 79 8.76 1.21 -11.57
C GLU A 79 7.64 1.17 -10.53
N ARG A 80 7.30 -0.01 -10.02
CA ARG A 80 6.27 -0.25 -9.00
C ARG A 80 6.87 -1.00 -7.82
N GLY A 81 7.37 -0.26 -6.84
CA GLY A 81 7.93 -0.85 -5.62
C GLY A 81 6.83 -1.31 -4.66
N MET A 82 6.96 -2.53 -4.11
CA MET A 82 5.98 -3.11 -3.21
C MET A 82 6.56 -3.26 -1.79
N VAL A 83 5.84 -2.73 -0.80
CA VAL A 83 6.05 -2.98 0.62
C VAL A 83 4.96 -3.93 1.10
N PHE A 84 5.35 -5.12 1.51
CA PHE A 84 4.45 -6.19 1.94
C PHE A 84 4.12 -6.09 3.44
N GLN A 85 2.99 -6.65 3.84
CA GLN A 85 2.54 -6.71 5.22
C GLN A 85 3.55 -7.43 6.14
N GLU A 86 4.18 -8.50 5.67
CA GLU A 86 5.18 -9.29 6.41
C GLU A 86 6.63 -8.86 6.13
N TYR A 87 6.84 -7.60 5.71
CA TYR A 87 8.14 -6.99 5.39
C TYR A 87 8.90 -7.64 4.22
N ALA A 88 8.78 -8.93 3.99
CA ALA A 88 9.45 -9.73 2.96
C ALA A 88 10.98 -9.48 2.87
N LEU A 89 11.63 -9.30 4.01
CA LEU A 89 13.09 -9.13 4.09
C LEU A 89 13.77 -10.48 3.86
N PHE A 90 14.93 -10.45 3.24
CA PHE A 90 15.80 -11.61 3.10
C PHE A 90 16.47 -11.92 4.46
N PRO A 91 16.10 -12.99 5.17
CA PRO A 91 16.55 -13.22 6.54
C PRO A 91 18.05 -13.54 6.66
N TRP A 92 18.69 -13.94 5.56
CA TRP A 92 20.13 -14.24 5.47
C TRP A 92 20.97 -13.04 5.06
N MET A 93 20.36 -11.89 4.77
CA MET A 93 21.01 -10.63 4.42
C MET A 93 20.93 -9.65 5.58
N THR A 94 21.98 -8.85 5.75
CA THR A 94 21.99 -7.70 6.67
C THR A 94 21.04 -6.61 6.21
N VAL A 95 20.82 -5.58 7.03
CA VAL A 95 20.05 -4.37 6.67
C VAL A 95 20.61 -3.73 5.41
N GLU A 96 21.93 -3.52 5.37
CA GLU A 96 22.62 -2.92 4.22
C GLU A 96 22.41 -3.73 2.94
N GLU A 97 22.61 -5.04 3.00
CA GLU A 97 22.44 -5.96 1.88
C GLU A 97 21.00 -6.03 1.40
N ASN A 98 20.01 -6.04 2.31
CA ASN A 98 18.60 -5.97 1.95
C ASN A 98 18.27 -4.70 1.13
N VAL A 99 18.80 -3.55 1.53
CA VAL A 99 18.58 -2.28 0.84
C VAL A 99 19.35 -2.22 -0.48
N ALA A 100 20.57 -2.77 -0.53
CA ALA A 100 21.42 -2.80 -1.71
C ALA A 100 20.92 -3.74 -2.81
N PHE A 101 20.22 -4.81 -2.45
CA PHE A 101 19.88 -5.94 -3.31
C PHE A 101 19.35 -5.54 -4.70
N GLY A 102 18.35 -4.67 -4.75
CA GLY A 102 17.76 -4.24 -6.02
C GLY A 102 18.70 -3.40 -6.88
N LEU A 103 19.62 -2.64 -6.25
CA LEU A 103 20.64 -1.85 -6.93
C LEU A 103 21.74 -2.73 -7.54
N GLU A 104 22.09 -3.81 -6.85
CA GLU A 104 23.04 -4.82 -7.35
C GLU A 104 22.47 -5.54 -8.58
N ILE A 105 21.19 -5.93 -8.54
CA ILE A 105 20.52 -6.54 -9.71
C ILE A 105 20.47 -5.57 -10.89
N LYS A 106 20.30 -4.27 -10.64
CA LYS A 106 20.38 -3.23 -11.69
C LYS A 106 21.80 -3.04 -12.24
N GLY A 107 22.82 -3.68 -11.66
CA GLY A 107 24.22 -3.57 -12.09
C GLY A 107 24.85 -2.20 -11.78
N MET A 108 24.36 -1.50 -10.78
CA MET A 108 24.93 -0.19 -10.39
C MET A 108 26.35 -0.33 -9.85
N ALA A 109 27.16 0.69 -10.04
CA ALA A 109 28.53 0.72 -9.51
C ALA A 109 28.54 0.65 -7.98
N LYS A 110 29.48 -0.10 -7.38
CA LYS A 110 29.56 -0.29 -5.93
C LYS A 110 29.66 1.02 -5.12
N ALA A 111 30.27 2.08 -5.70
CA ALA A 111 30.35 3.38 -5.07
C ALA A 111 28.97 4.04 -4.95
N ASP A 112 28.16 3.98 -6.02
CA ASP A 112 26.83 4.56 -6.07
C ASP A 112 25.86 3.80 -5.16
N ILE A 113 25.97 2.46 -5.12
CA ILE A 113 25.21 1.62 -4.19
C ILE A 113 25.49 2.05 -2.75
N ARG A 114 26.78 2.16 -2.36
CA ARG A 114 27.16 2.59 -1.00
C ARG A 114 26.64 3.98 -0.66
N ALA A 115 26.70 4.92 -1.59
CA ALA A 115 26.20 6.29 -1.39
C ALA A 115 24.68 6.29 -1.20
N THR A 116 23.95 5.57 -2.07
CA THR A 116 22.48 5.48 -2.00
C THR A 116 22.02 4.79 -0.73
N VAL A 117 22.58 3.63 -0.39
CA VAL A 117 22.25 2.89 0.83
C VAL A 117 22.58 3.69 2.07
N GLY A 118 23.76 4.33 2.13
CA GLY A 118 24.16 5.16 3.26
C GLY A 118 23.18 6.32 3.51
N ARG A 119 22.73 7.00 2.45
CA ARG A 119 21.74 8.08 2.52
C ARG A 119 20.38 7.57 3.02
N LEU A 120 19.91 6.43 2.52
CA LEU A 120 18.62 5.85 2.93
C LEU A 120 18.65 5.35 4.37
N LEU A 121 19.74 4.70 4.80
CA LEU A 121 19.91 4.27 6.19
C LEU A 121 19.94 5.48 7.14
N HIS A 122 20.55 6.59 6.71
CA HIS A 122 20.51 7.84 7.47
C HIS A 122 19.09 8.41 7.54
N MET A 123 18.40 8.53 6.42
CA MET A 123 17.03 9.06 6.33
C MET A 123 16.06 8.32 7.23
N LEU A 124 16.23 7.00 7.39
CA LEU A 124 15.36 6.09 8.15
C LEU A 124 15.93 5.70 9.54
N SER A 125 16.97 6.38 10.01
CA SER A 125 17.61 6.14 11.32
C SER A 125 18.03 4.69 11.55
N LEU A 126 18.64 4.08 10.51
CA LEU A 126 19.08 2.69 10.51
C LEU A 126 20.62 2.53 10.45
N GLN A 127 21.39 3.62 10.53
CA GLN A 127 22.88 3.57 10.34
C GLN A 127 23.56 2.62 11.30
N ASP A 128 23.16 2.65 12.57
CA ASP A 128 23.77 1.84 13.64
C ASP A 128 23.41 0.36 13.55
N PHE A 129 22.41 0.04 12.70
CA PHE A 129 21.90 -1.31 12.49
C PHE A 129 22.28 -1.91 11.14
N ARG A 130 23.11 -1.22 10.34
CA ARG A 130 23.44 -1.59 8.96
C ARG A 130 23.92 -3.02 8.79
N HIS A 131 24.66 -3.56 9.77
CA HIS A 131 25.22 -4.92 9.76
C HIS A 131 24.39 -5.94 10.55
N ARG A 132 23.20 -5.53 11.05
CA ARG A 132 22.27 -6.44 11.74
C ARG A 132 21.44 -7.23 10.75
N TYR A 133 21.00 -8.41 11.16
CA TYR A 133 20.07 -9.23 10.41
C TYR A 133 18.61 -8.94 10.81
N PRO A 134 17.62 -9.23 9.95
CA PRO A 134 16.20 -8.99 10.23
C PRO A 134 15.69 -9.56 11.56
N LYS A 135 16.22 -10.71 12.00
CA LYS A 135 15.88 -11.36 13.28
C LYS A 135 16.24 -10.52 14.50
N ASP A 136 17.25 -9.64 14.37
CA ASP A 136 17.78 -8.82 15.46
C ASP A 136 17.10 -7.44 15.54
N LEU A 137 16.08 -7.20 14.68
CA LEU A 137 15.39 -5.91 14.55
C LEU A 137 14.00 -5.96 15.18
N SER A 138 13.54 -4.82 15.71
CA SER A 138 12.14 -4.62 16.09
C SER A 138 11.22 -4.61 14.83
N GLY A 139 9.91 -4.75 15.03
CA GLY A 139 8.93 -4.66 13.94
C GLY A 139 9.02 -3.35 13.15
N GLY A 140 9.11 -2.22 13.86
CA GLY A 140 9.26 -0.90 13.24
C GLY A 140 10.58 -0.75 12.45
N MET A 141 11.67 -1.34 12.94
CA MET A 141 12.95 -1.34 12.21
C MET A 141 12.87 -2.20 10.94
N ARG A 142 12.26 -3.39 11.01
CA ARG A 142 12.02 -4.22 9.82
C ARG A 142 11.19 -3.49 8.77
N GLN A 143 10.17 -2.75 9.22
CA GLN A 143 9.35 -1.93 8.31
C GLN A 143 10.17 -0.83 7.63
N ARG A 144 11.02 -0.12 8.38
CA ARG A 144 11.92 0.88 7.79
C ARG A 144 12.88 0.27 6.75
N VAL A 145 13.41 -0.91 7.01
CA VAL A 145 14.26 -1.62 6.03
C VAL A 145 13.47 -1.98 4.77
N ALA A 146 12.22 -2.45 4.90
CA ALA A 146 11.36 -2.74 3.76
C ALA A 146 11.07 -1.47 2.93
N ILE A 147 10.81 -0.35 3.58
CA ILE A 147 10.63 0.95 2.93
C ILE A 147 11.93 1.40 2.25
N ALA A 148 13.07 1.31 2.94
CA ALA A 148 14.39 1.66 2.40
C ALA A 148 14.69 0.89 1.11
N ARG A 149 14.40 -0.42 1.09
CA ARG A 149 14.61 -1.30 -0.07
C ARG A 149 13.81 -0.83 -1.30
N VAL A 150 12.56 -0.41 -1.10
CA VAL A 150 11.73 0.11 -2.18
C VAL A 150 12.21 1.48 -2.64
N LEU A 151 12.57 2.37 -1.71
CA LEU A 151 13.11 3.69 -2.02
C LEU A 151 14.45 3.61 -2.76
N ALA A 152 15.28 2.61 -2.48
CA ALA A 152 16.55 2.39 -3.17
C ALA A 152 16.38 2.22 -4.68
N LEU A 153 15.31 1.55 -5.11
CA LEU A 153 15.01 1.35 -6.53
C LEU A 153 14.58 2.62 -7.26
N ASP A 154 14.30 3.69 -6.52
CA ASP A 154 13.76 4.96 -7.01
C ASP A 154 12.45 4.80 -7.82
N SER A 155 11.65 3.80 -7.46
CA SER A 155 10.37 3.55 -8.11
C SER A 155 9.46 4.77 -8.01
N PRO A 156 8.86 5.26 -9.12
CA PRO A 156 7.94 6.39 -9.07
C PRO A 156 6.60 6.05 -8.41
N ILE A 157 6.23 4.77 -8.38
CA ILE A 157 5.02 4.25 -7.74
C ILE A 157 5.42 3.36 -6.58
N MET A 158 4.81 3.60 -5.41
CA MET A 158 5.01 2.83 -4.20
C MET A 158 3.68 2.21 -3.75
N LEU A 159 3.66 0.91 -3.67
CA LEU A 159 2.50 0.11 -3.27
C LEU A 159 2.73 -0.44 -1.87
N MET A 160 1.78 -0.28 -0.96
CA MET A 160 1.95 -0.65 0.45
C MET A 160 0.73 -1.43 0.93
N ASP A 161 0.93 -2.70 1.31
CA ASP A 161 -0.15 -3.57 1.78
C ASP A 161 -0.11 -3.67 3.31
N GLU A 162 -1.02 -2.97 3.99
CA GLU A 162 -1.15 -2.90 5.46
C GLU A 162 0.19 -2.78 6.21
N PRO A 163 1.08 -1.86 5.83
CA PRO A 163 2.47 -1.87 6.26
C PRO A 163 2.65 -1.62 7.77
N PHE A 164 1.65 -1.08 8.44
CA PHE A 164 1.74 -0.73 9.87
C PHE A 164 0.83 -1.59 10.76
N GLY A 165 0.16 -2.61 10.20
CA GLY A 165 -0.83 -3.41 10.91
C GLY A 165 -0.30 -4.13 12.15
N ALA A 166 0.93 -4.63 12.09
CA ALA A 166 1.58 -5.40 13.18
C ALA A 166 2.33 -4.54 14.22
N LEU A 167 2.24 -3.20 14.14
CA LEU A 167 3.00 -2.29 15.01
C LEU A 167 2.14 -1.75 16.17
N ASP A 168 2.79 -1.50 17.31
CA ASP A 168 2.18 -0.76 18.41
C ASP A 168 1.83 0.68 18.02
N ALA A 169 0.95 1.34 18.75
CA ALA A 169 0.39 2.63 18.40
C ALA A 169 1.44 3.75 18.27
N LEU A 170 2.44 3.78 19.16
CA LEU A 170 3.47 4.82 19.15
C LEU A 170 4.44 4.64 17.97
N THR A 171 4.92 3.42 17.76
CA THR A 171 5.79 3.08 16.64
C THR A 171 5.08 3.33 15.30
N ARG A 172 3.80 2.96 15.20
CA ARG A 172 2.96 3.22 14.03
C ARG A 172 2.88 4.71 13.73
N ARG A 173 2.58 5.54 14.72
CA ARG A 173 2.49 7.00 14.55
C ARG A 173 3.79 7.59 14.03
N ASN A 174 4.91 7.24 14.65
CA ASN A 174 6.22 7.72 14.24
C ASN A 174 6.55 7.34 12.78
N LEU A 175 6.19 6.12 12.35
CA LEU A 175 6.41 5.68 10.97
C LEU A 175 5.47 6.35 9.97
N GLN A 176 4.24 6.68 10.36
CA GLN A 176 3.32 7.47 9.55
C GLN A 176 3.87 8.88 9.29
N ASP A 177 4.38 9.54 10.33
CA ASP A 177 5.00 10.86 10.21
C ASP A 177 6.25 10.82 9.32
N GLU A 178 7.08 9.80 9.49
CA GLU A 178 8.26 9.57 8.66
C GLU A 178 7.89 9.31 7.19
N LEU A 179 6.86 8.50 6.94
CA LEU A 179 6.36 8.24 5.58
C LEU A 179 5.82 9.51 4.92
N LEU A 180 5.07 10.34 5.65
CA LEU A 180 4.58 11.63 5.14
C LEU A 180 5.73 12.58 4.79
N ARG A 181 6.78 12.63 5.61
CA ARG A 181 7.99 13.44 5.33
C ARG A 181 8.68 12.96 4.06
N ILE A 182 8.89 11.65 3.91
CA ILE A 182 9.50 11.03 2.72
C ILE A 182 8.65 11.32 1.48
N TRP A 183 7.33 11.15 1.58
CA TRP A 183 6.41 11.42 0.49
C TRP A 183 6.42 12.89 0.06
N ALA A 184 6.43 13.83 1.03
CA ALA A 184 6.49 15.27 0.76
C ALA A 184 7.79 15.67 0.03
N GLU A 185 8.92 15.03 0.37
CA GLU A 185 10.22 15.25 -0.24
C GLU A 185 10.33 14.64 -1.65
N LEU A 186 9.93 13.36 -1.79
CA LEU A 186 10.18 12.58 -3.00
C LEU A 186 9.04 12.63 -4.03
N LYS A 187 7.87 13.11 -3.64
CA LYS A 187 6.67 13.22 -4.50
C LYS A 187 6.30 11.92 -5.25
N LYS A 188 6.51 10.77 -4.59
CA LYS A 188 6.12 9.47 -5.14
C LYS A 188 4.60 9.34 -5.16
N THR A 189 4.07 8.61 -6.15
CA THR A 189 2.68 8.16 -6.10
C THR A 189 2.57 6.98 -5.16
N ILE A 190 1.73 7.07 -4.14
CA ILE A 190 1.56 6.02 -3.14
C ILE A 190 0.16 5.45 -3.22
N ILE A 191 0.05 4.11 -3.29
CA ILE A 191 -1.19 3.40 -3.04
C ILE A 191 -1.01 2.60 -1.77
N PHE A 192 -1.81 2.91 -0.78
CA PHE A 192 -1.70 2.41 0.58
C PHE A 192 -2.97 1.64 0.95
N VAL A 193 -2.85 0.38 1.27
CA VAL A 193 -3.95 -0.46 1.74
C VAL A 193 -4.00 -0.42 3.26
N THR A 194 -5.16 -0.15 3.82
CA THR A 194 -5.40 -0.24 5.26
C THR A 194 -6.86 -0.58 5.55
N HIS A 195 -7.12 -1.11 6.74
CA HIS A 195 -8.45 -1.24 7.33
C HIS A 195 -8.71 -0.18 8.41
N SER A 196 -7.71 0.66 8.74
CA SER A 196 -7.81 1.72 9.73
C SER A 196 -8.29 3.03 9.09
N ILE A 197 -9.48 3.48 9.45
CA ILE A 197 -10.05 4.74 8.99
C ILE A 197 -9.19 5.94 9.41
N GLU A 198 -8.69 5.92 10.64
CA GLU A 198 -7.84 6.98 11.17
C GLU A 198 -6.53 7.09 10.39
N GLU A 199 -5.90 5.96 10.07
CA GLU A 199 -4.70 5.90 9.26
C GLU A 199 -4.94 6.44 7.84
N ALA A 200 -6.05 6.04 7.21
CA ALA A 200 -6.42 6.54 5.88
C ALA A 200 -6.61 8.05 5.87
N ILE A 201 -7.35 8.62 6.84
CA ILE A 201 -7.55 10.06 6.96
C ILE A 201 -6.21 10.76 7.25
N TYR A 202 -5.37 10.19 8.12
CA TYR A 202 -4.11 10.81 8.51
C TYR A 202 -3.14 10.94 7.32
N LEU A 203 -3.05 9.91 6.50
CA LEU A 203 -2.03 9.80 5.45
C LEU A 203 -2.49 10.34 4.08
N ALA A 204 -3.71 10.02 3.65
CA ALA A 204 -4.09 10.13 2.25
C ALA A 204 -4.51 11.52 1.79
N ASP A 205 -4.25 11.85 0.51
CA ASP A 205 -4.93 12.94 -0.20
C ASP A 205 -6.31 12.50 -0.68
N ARG A 206 -6.47 11.19 -0.91
CA ARG A 206 -7.68 10.58 -1.46
C ARG A 206 -7.92 9.22 -0.85
N ILE A 207 -9.16 8.94 -0.46
CA ILE A 207 -9.57 7.67 0.13
C ILE A 207 -10.61 7.03 -0.79
N VAL A 208 -10.31 5.79 -1.20
CA VAL A 208 -11.20 4.94 -1.98
C VAL A 208 -11.72 3.84 -1.05
N VAL A 209 -13.01 3.90 -0.71
CA VAL A 209 -13.69 2.88 0.08
C VAL A 209 -14.18 1.79 -0.84
N MET A 210 -13.84 0.53 -0.53
CA MET A 210 -14.23 -0.63 -1.34
C MET A 210 -15.37 -1.41 -0.69
N THR A 211 -16.28 -1.95 -1.53
CA THR A 211 -17.35 -2.85 -1.09
C THR A 211 -16.82 -4.21 -0.72
N TYR A 212 -17.52 -4.91 0.19
CA TYR A 212 -17.29 -6.35 0.40
C TYR A 212 -17.86 -7.14 -0.78
N ARG A 213 -17.20 -8.20 -1.16
CA ARG A 213 -17.40 -9.14 -2.28
C ARG A 213 -18.70 -8.99 -3.09
N PRO A 214 -18.59 -8.67 -4.39
CA PRO A 214 -17.36 -8.36 -5.09
C PRO A 214 -16.84 -6.98 -4.70
N GLY A 215 -15.49 -6.83 -4.69
CA GLY A 215 -14.85 -5.54 -4.47
C GLY A 215 -15.15 -4.59 -5.62
N THR A 216 -15.87 -3.51 -5.32
CA THR A 216 -16.12 -2.38 -6.21
C THR A 216 -15.74 -1.07 -5.50
N VAL A 217 -15.72 0.04 -6.20
CA VAL A 217 -15.54 1.37 -5.58
C VAL A 217 -16.87 1.82 -5.00
N LYS A 218 -17.00 1.84 -3.67
CA LYS A 218 -18.20 2.35 -2.98
C LYS A 218 -18.20 3.87 -2.90
N ARG A 219 -17.07 4.43 -2.55
CA ARG A 219 -16.88 5.87 -2.39
C ARG A 219 -15.45 6.24 -2.76
N ASP A 220 -15.30 7.34 -3.44
CA ASP A 220 -14.04 7.95 -3.81
C ASP A 220 -14.06 9.42 -3.36
N SER A 221 -13.20 9.79 -2.44
CA SER A 221 -13.25 11.08 -1.75
C SER A 221 -11.86 11.69 -1.60
N ILE A 222 -11.76 12.97 -1.91
CA ILE A 222 -10.59 13.80 -1.59
C ILE A 222 -10.64 14.16 -0.11
N VAL A 223 -9.50 14.07 0.58
CA VAL A 223 -9.35 14.51 1.97
C VAL A 223 -8.90 15.96 1.96
N ALA A 224 -9.85 16.88 2.14
CA ALA A 224 -9.59 18.32 2.09
C ALA A 224 -8.87 18.88 3.35
N LEU A 225 -8.65 18.06 4.38
CA LEU A 225 -7.99 18.48 5.62
C LEU A 225 -6.51 18.81 5.36
N PRO A 226 -6.03 19.99 5.80
CA PRO A 226 -4.63 20.37 5.66
C PRO A 226 -3.71 19.48 6.50
N ARG A 227 -2.45 19.35 6.11
CA ARG A 227 -1.40 18.69 6.92
C ARG A 227 -0.58 19.73 7.70
N PRO A 228 -0.10 19.43 8.91
CA PRO A 228 -0.29 18.18 9.65
C PRO A 228 -1.73 18.01 10.18
N ARG A 229 -2.26 16.79 10.10
CA ARG A 229 -3.62 16.48 10.57
C ARG A 229 -3.59 16.03 12.03
N ASP A 230 -4.52 16.56 12.83
CA ASP A 230 -4.69 16.18 14.23
C ASP A 230 -5.95 15.31 14.39
N PRO A 231 -5.81 14.06 14.88
CA PRO A 231 -6.98 13.23 15.20
C PRO A 231 -7.93 13.81 16.25
N ALA A 232 -7.52 14.82 17.00
CA ALA A 232 -8.39 15.52 17.94
C ALA A 232 -9.31 16.54 17.27
N ASP A 233 -9.01 16.97 16.04
CA ASP A 233 -9.78 17.98 15.32
C ASP A 233 -11.22 17.54 15.04
N PRO A 234 -12.21 18.44 15.23
CA PRO A 234 -13.62 18.14 14.91
C PRO A 234 -13.86 17.71 13.47
N GLU A 235 -13.18 18.33 12.49
CA GLU A 235 -13.31 17.99 11.06
C GLU A 235 -12.73 16.60 10.76
N PHE A 236 -11.59 16.23 11.39
CA PHE A 236 -11.05 14.88 11.32
C PHE A 236 -12.04 13.85 11.85
N ASN A 237 -12.64 14.13 13.01
CA ASN A 237 -13.62 13.26 13.63
C ASN A 237 -14.95 13.20 12.87
N ALA A 238 -15.35 14.27 12.18
CA ALA A 238 -16.53 14.25 11.29
C ALA A 238 -16.30 13.30 10.09
N LEU A 239 -15.15 13.42 9.42
CA LEU A 239 -14.77 12.53 8.32
C LEU A 239 -14.61 11.08 8.79
N LYS A 240 -14.03 10.86 9.98
CA LYS A 240 -13.90 9.52 10.59
C LYS A 240 -15.27 8.86 10.82
N ARG A 241 -16.28 9.61 11.25
CA ARG A 241 -17.65 9.11 11.41
C ARG A 241 -18.29 8.78 10.06
N GLU A 242 -18.15 9.66 9.05
CA GLU A 242 -18.69 9.43 7.70
C GLU A 242 -18.11 8.13 7.09
N LEU A 243 -16.78 8.00 7.06
CA LEU A 243 -16.12 6.80 6.55
C LEU A 243 -16.45 5.56 7.39
N GLY A 244 -16.61 5.75 8.72
CA GLY A 244 -17.00 4.69 9.65
C GLY A 244 -18.33 4.06 9.27
N MET A 245 -19.33 4.86 8.96
CA MET A 245 -20.64 4.36 8.51
C MET A 245 -20.52 3.52 7.24
N LEU A 246 -19.75 4.01 6.24
CA LEU A 246 -19.54 3.28 4.99
C LEU A 246 -18.86 1.92 5.18
N VAL A 247 -17.84 1.87 6.05
CA VAL A 247 -17.10 0.64 6.35
C VAL A 247 -17.96 -0.33 7.17
N MET A 248 -18.73 0.18 8.15
CA MET A 248 -19.63 -0.65 8.96
C MET A 248 -20.71 -1.35 8.11
N GLU A 249 -21.29 -0.66 7.13
CA GLU A 249 -22.24 -1.28 6.20
C GLU A 249 -21.62 -2.48 5.47
N GLU A 250 -20.36 -2.37 5.04
CA GLU A 250 -19.67 -3.45 4.35
C GLU A 250 -19.24 -4.58 5.31
N GLN A 251 -18.89 -4.26 6.55
CA GLN A 251 -18.66 -5.27 7.59
C GLN A 251 -19.92 -6.05 7.93
N GLN A 252 -21.08 -5.38 7.98
CA GLN A 252 -22.36 -6.06 8.20
C GLN A 252 -22.72 -7.00 7.05
N ARG A 253 -22.45 -6.60 5.80
CA ARG A 253 -22.61 -7.50 4.64
C ARG A 253 -21.73 -8.73 4.76
N HIS A 254 -20.45 -8.53 5.10
CA HIS A 254 -19.52 -9.63 5.34
C HIS A 254 -20.06 -10.63 6.38
N HIS A 255 -20.46 -10.13 7.54
CA HIS A 255 -20.98 -10.95 8.62
C HIS A 255 -22.26 -11.73 8.23
N ASN A 256 -23.17 -11.07 7.52
CA ASN A 256 -24.40 -11.72 7.04
C ASN A 256 -24.10 -12.82 6.02
N ASP A 257 -23.10 -12.65 5.15
CA ASP A 257 -22.69 -13.67 4.18
C ASP A 257 -22.03 -14.86 4.87
N GLU A 258 -21.19 -14.64 5.89
CA GLU A 258 -20.61 -15.71 6.70
C GLU A 258 -21.69 -16.54 7.41
N LEU A 259 -22.69 -15.87 8.02
CA LEU A 259 -23.82 -16.57 8.66
C LEU A 259 -24.64 -17.40 7.67
N ARG A 260 -24.85 -16.89 6.45
CA ARG A 260 -25.56 -17.64 5.40
C ARG A 260 -24.78 -18.88 4.95
N MET A 261 -23.46 -18.78 4.80
CA MET A 261 -22.62 -19.93 4.44
C MET A 261 -22.61 -20.99 5.53
N ALA A 262 -22.46 -20.59 6.80
CA ALA A 262 -22.48 -21.50 7.94
C ALA A 262 -23.86 -22.18 8.18
N ALA A 263 -24.95 -21.67 7.62
CA ALA A 263 -26.28 -22.25 7.72
C ALA A 263 -26.60 -23.28 6.60
N VAL A 264 -25.72 -23.43 5.60
CA VAL A 264 -25.87 -24.31 4.45
C VAL A 264 -25.03 -25.60 4.60
N ASP A 265 -24.04 -25.59 5.51
CA ASP A 265 -23.26 -26.76 5.94
C ASP A 265 -23.97 -27.47 7.15
#